data_bbda95e369993a901439058fa8ddabdc
#
_entry.id   bbda95e369993a901439058fa8ddabdc
#
_cell.length_a   1.000
_cell.length_b   1.000
_cell.length_c   1.000
_cell.angle_alpha   90.00
_cell.angle_beta   90.00
_cell.angle_gamma   90.00
#
_symmetry.space_group_name_H-M   'P 1'
#
loop_
_entity.id
_entity.type
_entity.pdbx_description
1 polymer ?
#
loop_
_entity_poly.entity_id
_entity_poly.type
_entity_poly.pdbx_seq_one_letter_code
_entity_poly.pdbx_strand_id
1 'polypeptide(L)'
;MSLKILFMGTPIFAVPILKSLYNSKHKILEVYTQPAKKKDRGQKVSFSPIHKYSNEINIPVRNPVKLDTEEELRHIKKLKPDVAIVVAYGKILPTQILNLEKIIFINVHASLLPKWRGAAPIQRAIMNCDNETGVSIMKIVPKLDAGPVLIQSKIKIYADTNFEKLSNQMSEVGSKLIL
;
A
#
# COMPACT_ATOMS: atom_id res chain seq x y z
N MET A 1 19.04 2.07 12.54
CA MET A 1 18.88 3.30 11.72
C MET A 1 17.40 3.66 11.63
N SER A 2 17.07 4.95 11.56
CA SER A 2 15.70 5.43 11.26
C SER A 2 15.63 5.76 9.76
N LEU A 3 14.64 5.19 9.06
CA LEU A 3 14.40 5.43 7.64
C LEU A 3 13.39 6.57 7.46
N LYS A 4 13.54 7.32 6.38
CA LYS A 4 12.57 8.31 5.88
C LYS A 4 11.64 7.61 4.91
N ILE A 5 10.35 7.57 5.23
CA ILE A 5 9.34 6.81 4.49
C ILE A 5 8.43 7.75 3.73
N LEU A 6 8.22 7.46 2.44
CA LEU A 6 7.08 7.91 1.67
C LEU A 6 6.03 6.78 1.70
N PHE A 7 4.84 7.04 2.23
CA PHE A 7 3.79 6.03 2.25
C PHE A 7 2.79 6.29 1.12
N MET A 8 2.40 5.25 0.38
CA MET A 8 1.45 5.33 -0.73
C MET A 8 0.33 4.31 -0.53
N GLY A 9 -0.87 4.75 -0.18
CA GLY A 9 -1.99 3.85 0.11
C GLY A 9 -3.35 4.51 -0.02
N THR A 10 -4.44 3.72 -0.10
CA THR A 10 -5.78 4.28 -0.28
C THR A 10 -6.83 3.65 0.64
N PRO A 11 -7.09 2.32 0.63
CA PRO A 11 -8.20 1.69 1.35
C PRO A 11 -7.92 1.52 2.84
N ILE A 12 -8.97 1.10 3.56
CA ILE A 12 -8.90 0.78 4.99
C ILE A 12 -7.84 -0.29 5.30
N PHE A 13 -7.60 -1.22 4.39
CA PHE A 13 -6.54 -2.24 4.47
C PHE A 13 -5.15 -1.64 4.75
N ALA A 14 -4.87 -0.45 4.23
CA ALA A 14 -3.57 0.19 4.38
C ALA A 14 -3.40 0.94 5.72
N VAL A 15 -4.50 1.22 6.45
CA VAL A 15 -4.47 2.03 7.68
C VAL A 15 -3.68 1.35 8.82
N PRO A 16 -3.86 0.07 9.17
CA PRO A 16 -3.06 -0.59 10.19
C PRO A 16 -1.56 -0.61 9.87
N ILE A 17 -1.21 -0.73 8.59
CA ILE A 17 0.18 -0.73 8.11
C ILE A 17 0.80 0.67 8.29
N LEU A 18 0.09 1.74 7.89
CA LEU A 18 0.52 3.11 8.13
C LEU A 18 0.67 3.40 9.64
N LYS A 19 -0.29 2.95 10.46
CA LYS A 19 -0.25 3.10 11.92
C LYS A 19 0.95 2.42 12.55
N SER A 20 1.28 1.21 12.10
CA SER A 20 2.44 0.46 12.58
C SER A 20 3.76 1.19 12.25
N LEU A 21 3.89 1.69 11.03
CA LEU A 21 5.04 2.48 10.60
C LEU A 21 5.15 3.82 11.36
N TYR A 22 4.04 4.50 11.60
CA TYR A 22 3.98 5.74 12.37
C TYR A 22 4.47 5.55 13.82
N ASN A 23 4.07 4.45 14.46
CA ASN A 23 4.46 4.11 15.82
C ASN A 23 5.87 3.49 15.92
N SER A 24 6.54 3.29 14.80
CA SER A 24 7.90 2.73 14.76
C SER A 24 8.97 3.80 14.94
N LYS A 25 10.23 3.38 14.90
CA LYS A 25 11.39 4.30 14.93
C LYS A 25 11.59 5.07 13.60
N HIS A 26 10.82 4.78 12.56
CA HIS A 26 10.95 5.40 11.24
C HIS A 26 10.19 6.72 11.16
N LYS A 27 10.56 7.58 10.19
CA LYS A 27 9.92 8.87 9.98
C LYS A 27 9.10 8.83 8.70
N ILE A 28 7.78 8.95 8.81
CA ILE A 28 6.92 9.16 7.64
C ILE A 28 7.01 10.63 7.24
N LEU A 29 7.48 10.88 6.03
CA LEU A 29 7.65 12.23 5.50
C LEU A 29 6.35 12.79 4.95
N GLU A 30 5.64 11.98 4.17
CA GLU A 30 4.41 12.33 3.48
C GLU A 30 3.63 11.08 3.11
N VAL A 31 2.34 11.22 2.94
CA VAL A 31 1.42 10.17 2.51
C VAL A 31 0.82 10.51 1.17
N TYR A 32 0.90 9.60 0.21
CA TYR A 32 0.21 9.66 -1.07
C TYR A 32 -1.04 8.79 -1.04
N THR A 33 -2.16 9.33 -1.47
CA THR A 33 -3.42 8.60 -1.60
C THR A 33 -4.17 9.03 -2.86
N GLN A 34 -5.19 8.29 -3.25
CA GLN A 34 -6.03 8.70 -4.37
C GLN A 34 -6.82 9.96 -4.03
N PRO A 35 -7.11 10.82 -5.03
CA PRO A 35 -8.00 11.97 -4.86
C PRO A 35 -9.35 11.57 -4.25
N ALA A 36 -9.95 12.48 -3.52
CA ALA A 36 -11.30 12.31 -3.00
C ALA A 36 -12.26 12.00 -4.14
N LYS A 37 -13.18 11.07 -3.91
CA LYS A 37 -14.22 10.68 -4.88
C LYS A 37 -15.58 11.13 -4.40
N LYS A 38 -16.43 11.53 -5.33
CA LYS A 38 -17.84 11.74 -5.04
C LYS A 38 -18.49 10.39 -4.76
N LYS A 39 -19.12 10.23 -3.61
CA LYS A 39 -19.85 9.03 -3.19
C LYS A 39 -21.31 9.37 -2.96
N ASP A 40 -22.17 8.38 -3.17
CA ASP A 40 -23.59 8.35 -2.88
C ASP A 40 -24.48 9.30 -3.72
N ARG A 41 -25.80 9.16 -3.63
CA ARG A 41 -26.80 9.93 -4.37
C ARG A 41 -26.69 11.46 -4.13
N GLY A 42 -26.01 11.91 -3.04
CA GLY A 42 -25.79 13.31 -2.73
C GLY A 42 -24.43 13.87 -3.20
N GLN A 43 -23.63 13.12 -3.96
CA GLN A 43 -22.30 13.53 -4.48
C GLN A 43 -21.36 14.12 -3.40
N LYS A 44 -21.51 13.72 -2.14
CA LYS A 44 -20.60 14.16 -1.06
C LYS A 44 -19.17 13.72 -1.35
N VAL A 45 -18.23 14.67 -1.25
CA VAL A 45 -16.82 14.40 -1.42
C VAL A 45 -16.34 13.52 -0.24
N SER A 46 -15.85 12.32 -0.53
CA SER A 46 -15.34 11.41 0.47
C SER A 46 -13.84 11.20 0.29
N PHE A 47 -13.09 11.56 1.32
CA PHE A 47 -11.65 11.26 1.40
C PHE A 47 -11.41 9.78 1.65
N SER A 48 -10.27 9.27 1.17
CA SER A 48 -9.86 7.89 1.43
C SER A 48 -9.65 7.64 2.93
N PRO A 49 -9.75 6.37 3.41
CA PRO A 49 -9.38 6.02 4.78
C PRO A 49 -7.97 6.48 5.16
N ILE A 50 -7.01 6.34 4.25
CA ILE A 50 -5.64 6.81 4.46
C ILE A 50 -5.57 8.33 4.61
N HIS A 51 -6.29 9.10 3.78
CA HIS A 51 -6.32 10.56 3.92
C HIS A 51 -6.85 10.99 5.30
N LYS A 52 -7.95 10.40 5.73
CA LYS A 52 -8.57 10.69 7.04
C LYS A 52 -7.60 10.39 8.18
N TYR A 53 -7.03 9.18 8.19
CA TYR A 53 -6.09 8.78 9.23
C TYR A 53 -4.82 9.64 9.24
N SER A 54 -4.28 9.99 8.08
CA SER A 54 -3.10 10.87 7.99
C SER A 54 -3.35 12.26 8.58
N ASN A 55 -4.56 12.82 8.38
CA ASN A 55 -4.94 14.09 9.00
C ASN A 55 -5.04 13.97 10.54
N GLU A 56 -5.58 12.86 11.06
CA GLU A 56 -5.67 12.61 12.51
C GLU A 56 -4.30 12.58 13.19
N ILE A 57 -3.28 12.07 12.49
CA ILE A 57 -1.90 11.98 12.99
C ILE A 57 -0.98 13.10 12.49
N ASN A 58 -1.54 14.14 11.87
CA ASN A 58 -0.83 15.33 11.37
C ASN A 58 0.31 15.03 10.39
N ILE A 59 0.16 14.02 9.52
CA ILE A 59 1.12 13.77 8.44
C ILE A 59 0.62 14.45 7.16
N PRO A 60 1.51 15.16 6.42
CA PRO A 60 1.17 15.77 5.15
C PRO A 60 0.61 14.75 4.14
N VAL A 61 -0.46 15.14 3.44
CA VAL A 61 -1.13 14.27 2.45
C VAL A 61 -1.07 14.90 1.07
N ARG A 62 -0.65 14.10 0.10
CA ARG A 62 -0.68 14.45 -1.32
C ARG A 62 -1.55 13.46 -2.10
N ASN A 63 -2.41 13.98 -2.95
CA ASN A 63 -3.40 13.19 -3.69
C ASN A 63 -3.46 13.57 -5.17
N PRO A 64 -2.34 13.42 -5.91
CA PRO A 64 -2.25 13.82 -7.31
C PRO A 64 -3.21 13.02 -8.19
N VAL A 65 -3.77 13.69 -9.21
CA VAL A 65 -4.59 13.01 -10.23
C VAL A 65 -3.71 12.11 -11.11
N LYS A 66 -2.52 12.57 -11.46
CA LYS A 66 -1.52 11.84 -12.25
C LYS A 66 -0.19 11.82 -11.52
N LEU A 67 0.55 10.72 -11.63
CA LEU A 67 1.89 10.56 -11.06
C LEU A 67 3.01 10.80 -12.07
N ASP A 68 2.70 10.74 -13.36
CA ASP A 68 3.65 10.86 -14.47
C ASP A 68 3.95 12.31 -14.88
N THR A 69 3.81 13.25 -13.93
CA THR A 69 4.12 14.65 -14.14
C THR A 69 5.51 15.01 -13.63
N GLU A 70 6.15 16.00 -14.26
CA GLU A 70 7.43 16.52 -13.78
C GLU A 70 7.33 17.13 -12.38
N GLU A 71 6.18 17.68 -12.02
CA GLU A 71 5.93 18.23 -10.70
C GLU A 71 6.06 17.13 -9.64
N GLU A 72 5.38 15.98 -9.81
CA GLU A 72 5.44 14.86 -8.87
C GLU A 72 6.84 14.25 -8.81
N LEU A 73 7.51 14.12 -9.95
CA LEU A 73 8.88 13.62 -10.02
C LEU A 73 9.84 14.53 -9.23
N ARG A 74 9.76 15.85 -9.44
CA ARG A 74 10.55 16.84 -8.70
C ARG A 74 10.23 16.85 -7.22
N HIS A 75 8.95 16.74 -6.87
CA HIS A 75 8.52 16.72 -5.48
C HIS A 75 9.09 15.50 -4.72
N ILE A 76 8.95 14.30 -5.26
CA ILE A 76 9.49 13.08 -4.63
C ILE A 76 11.02 13.15 -4.52
N LYS A 77 11.70 13.66 -5.55
CA LYS A 77 13.16 13.91 -5.49
C LYS A 77 13.54 14.86 -4.36
N LYS A 78 12.79 15.96 -4.18
CA LYS A 78 13.05 16.95 -3.12
C LYS A 78 12.77 16.38 -1.72
N LEU A 79 11.77 15.52 -1.61
CA LEU A 79 11.37 14.87 -0.35
C LEU A 79 12.47 13.92 0.17
N LYS A 80 13.24 13.30 -0.71
CA LYS A 80 14.38 12.39 -0.43
C LYS A 80 14.01 11.27 0.55
N PRO A 81 12.96 10.47 0.30
CA PRO A 81 12.70 9.29 1.11
C PRO A 81 13.78 8.23 0.87
N ASP A 82 14.08 7.43 1.87
CA ASP A 82 14.95 6.25 1.74
C ASP A 82 14.15 5.08 1.11
N VAL A 83 12.86 4.99 1.44
CA VAL A 83 11.95 3.95 0.97
C VAL A 83 10.55 4.51 0.71
N ALA A 84 9.91 4.04 -0.35
CA ALA A 84 8.50 4.24 -0.62
C ALA A 84 7.74 2.94 -0.36
N ILE A 85 6.80 2.95 0.60
CA ILE A 85 5.98 1.79 0.96
C ILE A 85 4.61 1.95 0.32
N VAL A 86 4.27 1.02 -0.56
CA VAL A 86 3.04 1.02 -1.35
C VAL A 86 2.09 -0.05 -0.82
N VAL A 87 0.85 0.33 -0.52
CA VAL A 87 -0.17 -0.57 0.03
C VAL A 87 -1.51 -0.28 -0.63
N ALA A 88 -1.90 -1.08 -1.60
CA ALA A 88 -3.16 -0.91 -2.32
C ALA A 88 -3.42 0.56 -2.74
N TYR A 89 -2.40 1.23 -3.27
CA TYR A 89 -2.48 2.64 -3.68
C TYR A 89 -3.50 2.86 -4.81
N GLY A 90 -3.63 1.86 -5.70
CA GLY A 90 -4.61 1.87 -6.77
C GLY A 90 -4.21 2.68 -8.00
N LYS A 91 -2.93 3.01 -8.14
CA LYS A 91 -2.32 3.57 -9.35
C LYS A 91 -1.03 2.83 -9.66
N ILE A 92 -0.77 2.66 -10.94
CA ILE A 92 0.53 2.15 -11.43
C ILE A 92 1.58 3.24 -11.22
N LEU A 93 2.72 2.87 -10.65
CA LEU A 93 3.85 3.79 -10.53
C LEU A 93 4.59 3.89 -11.85
N PRO A 94 4.73 5.11 -12.41
CA PRO A 94 5.48 5.32 -13.64
C PRO A 94 6.94 4.87 -13.51
N THR A 95 7.51 4.33 -14.58
CA THR A 95 8.91 3.89 -14.61
C THR A 95 9.88 5.01 -14.21
N GLN A 96 9.57 6.25 -14.57
CA GLN A 96 10.37 7.42 -14.18
C GLN A 96 10.44 7.61 -12.66
N ILE A 97 9.36 7.32 -11.92
CA ILE A 97 9.34 7.35 -10.46
C ILE A 97 10.10 6.15 -9.89
N LEU A 98 9.89 4.95 -10.44
CA LEU A 98 10.58 3.73 -9.99
C LEU A 98 12.11 3.81 -10.18
N ASN A 99 12.56 4.58 -11.17
CA ASN A 99 13.99 4.79 -11.46
C ASN A 99 14.62 5.93 -10.66
N LEU A 100 13.90 6.53 -9.69
CA LEU A 100 14.51 7.52 -8.81
C LEU A 100 15.63 6.89 -7.99
N GLU A 101 16.84 7.40 -8.20
CA GLU A 101 18.02 6.92 -7.48
C GLU A 101 17.84 7.03 -5.96
N LYS A 102 18.39 6.07 -5.24
CA LYS A 102 18.40 5.99 -3.78
C LYS A 102 17.04 5.74 -3.12
N ILE A 103 15.95 5.56 -3.87
CA ILE A 103 14.64 5.23 -3.31
C ILE A 103 14.31 3.77 -3.63
N ILE A 104 14.04 2.99 -2.61
CA ILE A 104 13.56 1.61 -2.76
C ILE A 104 12.04 1.63 -2.69
N PHE A 105 11.37 1.09 -3.71
CA PHE A 105 9.92 0.95 -3.73
C PHE A 105 9.53 -0.46 -3.30
N ILE A 106 8.74 -0.57 -2.24
CA ILE A 106 8.29 -1.83 -1.63
C ILE A 106 6.77 -1.87 -1.65
N ASN A 107 6.19 -3.01 -2.05
CA ASN A 107 4.75 -3.25 -2.01
C ASN A 107 4.39 -4.27 -0.92
N VAL A 108 3.33 -3.98 -0.17
CA VAL A 108 2.65 -4.96 0.69
C VAL A 108 1.50 -5.55 -0.13
N HIS A 109 1.72 -6.75 -0.66
CA HIS A 109 0.78 -7.44 -1.53
C HIS A 109 0.00 -8.51 -0.76
N ALA A 110 -1.33 -8.49 -0.91
CA ALA A 110 -2.23 -9.35 -0.15
C ALA A 110 -2.40 -10.73 -0.80
N SER A 111 -1.29 -11.41 -1.12
CA SER A 111 -1.24 -12.82 -1.52
C SER A 111 0.14 -13.42 -1.24
N LEU A 112 0.23 -14.74 -1.36
CA LEU A 112 1.51 -15.46 -1.45
C LEU A 112 1.99 -15.42 -2.91
N LEU A 113 2.79 -14.43 -3.27
CA LEU A 113 3.36 -14.34 -4.62
C LEU A 113 4.19 -15.59 -4.97
N PRO A 114 4.14 -16.07 -6.21
CA PRO A 114 3.58 -15.42 -7.41
C PRO A 114 2.07 -15.60 -7.63
N LYS A 115 1.35 -16.24 -6.71
CA LYS A 115 -0.09 -16.46 -6.82
C LYS A 115 -0.84 -15.14 -6.64
N TRP A 116 -1.90 -14.94 -7.45
CA TRP A 116 -2.77 -13.76 -7.38
C TRP A 116 -2.07 -12.41 -7.58
N ARG A 117 -1.11 -12.34 -8.51
CA ARG A 117 -0.58 -11.06 -8.99
C ARG A 117 -1.70 -10.17 -9.51
N GLY A 118 -1.54 -8.85 -9.37
CA GLY A 118 -2.50 -7.86 -9.85
C GLY A 118 -3.62 -7.56 -8.88
N ALA A 119 -4.79 -7.23 -9.42
CA ALA A 119 -5.91 -6.72 -8.64
C ALA A 119 -6.68 -7.80 -7.87
N ALA A 120 -7.26 -7.41 -6.72
CA ALA A 120 -8.20 -8.18 -5.93
C ALA A 120 -7.69 -9.58 -5.46
N PRO A 121 -6.44 -9.71 -4.96
CA PRO A 121 -5.88 -11.01 -4.58
C PRO A 121 -6.68 -11.70 -3.47
N ILE A 122 -7.25 -10.96 -2.52
CA ILE A 122 -8.04 -11.50 -1.41
C ILE A 122 -9.32 -12.14 -1.94
N GLN A 123 -10.06 -11.43 -2.79
CA GLN A 123 -11.30 -11.95 -3.38
C GLN A 123 -11.02 -13.19 -4.25
N ARG A 124 -9.93 -13.14 -5.02
CA ARG A 124 -9.55 -14.28 -5.87
C ARG A 124 -9.20 -15.52 -5.06
N ALA A 125 -8.50 -15.39 -3.93
CA ALA A 125 -8.18 -16.51 -3.05
C ALA A 125 -9.47 -17.15 -2.47
N ILE A 126 -10.43 -16.32 -2.03
CA ILE A 126 -11.72 -16.80 -1.52
C ILE A 126 -12.54 -17.48 -2.62
N MET A 127 -12.71 -16.84 -3.78
CA MET A 127 -13.50 -17.36 -4.90
C MET A 127 -12.92 -18.66 -5.47
N ASN A 128 -11.59 -18.84 -5.39
CA ASN A 128 -10.90 -20.06 -5.80
C ASN A 128 -10.92 -21.14 -4.72
N CYS A 129 -11.57 -20.90 -3.58
CA CYS A 129 -11.58 -21.81 -2.43
C CYS A 129 -10.18 -22.24 -1.99
N ASP A 130 -9.21 -21.29 -1.99
CA ASP A 130 -7.86 -21.57 -1.52
C ASP A 130 -7.88 -21.92 -0.04
N ASN A 131 -7.12 -22.96 0.37
CA ASN A 131 -6.98 -23.32 1.78
C ASN A 131 -6.01 -22.42 2.54
N GLU A 132 -5.12 -21.73 1.82
CA GLU A 132 -4.17 -20.78 2.38
C GLU A 132 -3.93 -19.60 1.42
N THR A 133 -3.61 -18.47 2.00
CA THR A 133 -3.12 -17.27 1.32
C THR A 133 -2.05 -16.60 2.20
N GLY A 134 -1.79 -15.33 2.03
CA GLY A 134 -0.84 -14.63 2.90
C GLY A 134 -0.54 -13.23 2.44
N VAL A 135 0.50 -12.67 2.99
CA VAL A 135 1.02 -11.34 2.66
C VAL A 135 2.46 -11.48 2.18
N SER A 136 2.79 -10.81 1.10
CA SER A 136 4.13 -10.70 0.56
C SER A 136 4.63 -9.27 0.63
N ILE A 137 5.81 -9.07 1.19
CA ILE A 137 6.57 -7.82 1.04
C ILE A 137 7.50 -8.02 -0.15
N MET A 138 7.38 -7.18 -1.16
CA MET A 138 8.15 -7.32 -2.40
C MET A 138 8.70 -5.98 -2.89
N LYS A 139 9.82 -6.02 -3.60
CA LYS A 139 10.32 -4.86 -4.34
C LYS A 139 9.47 -4.60 -5.58
N ILE A 140 9.09 -3.35 -5.82
CA ILE A 140 8.34 -2.98 -7.01
C ILE A 140 9.31 -2.87 -8.20
N VAL A 141 8.91 -3.44 -9.33
CA VAL A 141 9.55 -3.34 -10.64
C VAL A 141 8.50 -2.95 -11.69
N PRO A 142 8.88 -2.50 -12.90
CA PRO A 142 7.90 -2.09 -13.91
C PRO A 142 6.86 -3.17 -14.29
N LYS A 143 7.24 -4.45 -14.22
CA LYS A 143 6.32 -5.56 -14.44
C LYS A 143 5.46 -5.78 -13.20
N LEU A 144 4.14 -5.81 -13.38
CA LEU A 144 3.14 -5.88 -12.30
C LEU A 144 3.39 -7.08 -11.38
N ASP A 145 3.57 -6.79 -10.09
CA ASP A 145 3.78 -7.73 -8.98
C ASP A 145 4.76 -8.89 -9.31
N ALA A 146 5.82 -8.58 -10.07
CA ALA A 146 6.81 -9.55 -10.53
C ALA A 146 8.21 -9.32 -9.93
N GLY A 147 8.36 -8.33 -9.05
CA GLY A 147 9.64 -8.06 -8.39
C GLY A 147 10.02 -9.11 -7.35
N PRO A 148 11.26 -9.05 -6.86
CA PRO A 148 11.73 -9.97 -5.82
C PRO A 148 10.88 -9.87 -4.55
N VAL A 149 10.48 -11.01 -4.03
CA VAL A 149 9.82 -11.14 -2.73
C VAL A 149 10.91 -11.12 -1.65
N LEU A 150 10.75 -10.23 -0.67
CA LEU A 150 11.68 -10.06 0.43
C LEU A 150 11.32 -10.98 1.60
N ILE A 151 10.02 -11.03 1.93
CA ILE A 151 9.48 -11.87 3.00
C ILE A 151 8.00 -12.15 2.74
N GLN A 152 7.52 -13.29 3.23
CA GLN A 152 6.11 -13.69 3.17
C GLN A 152 5.64 -14.26 4.50
N SER A 153 4.34 -14.12 4.75
CA SER A 153 3.67 -14.80 5.86
C SER A 153 2.40 -15.46 5.37
N LYS A 154 2.22 -16.73 5.73
CA LYS A 154 1.05 -17.54 5.37
C LYS A 154 -0.11 -17.29 6.31
N ILE A 155 -1.33 -17.37 5.78
CA ILE A 155 -2.59 -17.23 6.50
C ILE A 155 -3.53 -18.32 6.01
N LYS A 156 -4.10 -19.08 6.96
CA LYS A 156 -5.06 -20.13 6.66
C LYS A 156 -6.44 -19.54 6.33
N ILE A 157 -7.11 -20.06 5.32
CA ILE A 157 -8.48 -19.71 4.96
C ILE A 157 -9.39 -20.84 5.44
N TYR A 158 -10.40 -20.50 6.24
CA TYR A 158 -11.38 -21.44 6.74
C TYR A 158 -12.67 -21.33 5.95
N ALA A 159 -13.54 -22.32 6.02
CA ALA A 159 -14.81 -22.38 5.28
C ALA A 159 -15.75 -21.19 5.58
N ASP A 160 -15.68 -20.62 6.78
CA ASP A 160 -16.45 -19.44 7.22
C ASP A 160 -15.74 -18.10 6.96
N THR A 161 -14.58 -18.12 6.31
CA THR A 161 -13.78 -16.92 6.08
C THR A 161 -14.41 -16.07 4.97
N ASN A 162 -14.86 -14.87 5.32
CA ASN A 162 -15.31 -13.88 4.37
C ASN A 162 -14.22 -12.85 4.04
N PHE A 163 -14.48 -11.97 3.08
CA PHE A 163 -13.53 -10.95 2.64
C PHE A 163 -13.09 -10.02 3.78
N GLU A 164 -14.01 -9.56 4.60
CA GLU A 164 -13.72 -8.61 5.69
C GLU A 164 -12.77 -9.23 6.73
N LYS A 165 -13.09 -10.44 7.20
CA LYS A 165 -12.28 -11.20 8.15
C LYS A 165 -10.86 -11.42 7.63
N LEU A 166 -10.75 -11.88 6.37
CA LEU A 166 -9.45 -12.15 5.75
C LEU A 166 -8.65 -10.87 5.50
N SER A 167 -9.30 -9.82 5.00
CA SER A 167 -8.68 -8.52 4.76
C SER A 167 -8.10 -7.90 6.05
N ASN A 168 -8.85 -7.95 7.15
CA ASN A 168 -8.40 -7.45 8.45
C ASN A 168 -7.19 -8.25 8.95
N GLN A 169 -7.26 -9.58 8.90
CA GLN A 169 -6.15 -10.46 9.30
C GLN A 169 -4.89 -10.21 8.47
N MET A 170 -5.04 -10.07 7.14
CA MET A 170 -3.91 -9.79 6.24
C MET A 170 -3.30 -8.41 6.50
N SER A 171 -4.13 -7.42 6.79
CA SER A 171 -3.68 -6.06 7.14
C SER A 171 -2.85 -6.06 8.44
N GLU A 172 -3.29 -6.80 9.46
CA GLU A 172 -2.55 -6.98 10.72
C GLU A 172 -1.22 -7.71 10.50
N VAL A 173 -1.23 -8.80 9.71
CA VAL A 173 0.00 -9.53 9.36
C VAL A 173 0.95 -8.63 8.59
N GLY A 174 0.44 -7.90 7.58
CA GLY A 174 1.23 -6.95 6.80
C GLY A 174 1.85 -5.83 7.65
N SER A 175 1.12 -5.36 8.66
CA SER A 175 1.60 -4.32 9.57
C SER A 175 2.76 -4.75 10.46
N LYS A 176 2.83 -6.04 10.79
CA LYS A 176 3.97 -6.64 11.53
C LYS A 176 5.14 -6.97 10.63
N LEU A 177 4.82 -7.44 9.42
CA LEU A 177 5.81 -7.95 8.47
C LEU A 177 6.66 -6.83 7.84
N ILE A 178 6.11 -5.60 7.76
CA ILE A 178 6.78 -4.44 7.14
C ILE A 178 7.82 -3.77 8.06
N LEU A 179 7.81 -4.03 9.35
CA LEU A 179 8.75 -3.51 10.35
C LEU A 179 10.07 -4.29 10.36
#